data_2cbbc91e516c67564cc7d755ebd8376b
#
_entry.id   2cbbc91e516c67564cc7d755ebd8376b
#
_cell.length_a   1.000
_cell.length_b   1.000
_cell.length_c   1.000
_cell.angle_alpha   90.00
_cell.angle_beta   90.00
_cell.angle_gamma   90.00
#
_symmetry.space_group_name_H-M   'P 1'
#
loop_
_entity.id
_entity.type
_entity.pdbx_description
1 polymer ?
#
loop_
_entity_poly.entity_id
_entity_poly.type
_entity_poly.pdbx_seq_one_letter_code
_entity_poly.pdbx_strand_id
1 'polypeptide(L)'
;LPWVAHSSVASAITDDGVGVMDSSIMMKAMEKAKENNWIVMSHAEDKTFSKIDMRIAEDLMTIRDLYLAKITNARLHMAHVSTVEAIEAIRRAKKEGANVTCEVTPHHIGLTTEESNYRVNPPIREKEDVKSIIEAIKDGTVDCIGTDHAPHTEEDKAKGAPGMVGLET
;
A
#
# COMPACT_ATOMS: atom_id res chain seq x y z
N LEU A 1 -18.45 7.32 9.83
CA LEU A 1 -18.05 6.04 9.23
C LEU A 1 -18.69 4.92 10.06
N PRO A 2 -19.74 4.22 9.53
CA PRO A 2 -20.52 3.27 10.33
C PRO A 2 -19.75 2.00 10.75
N TRP A 3 -18.63 1.70 10.12
CA TRP A 3 -17.81 0.52 10.41
C TRP A 3 -16.78 0.74 11.55
N VAL A 4 -16.61 1.96 12.04
CA VAL A 4 -15.71 2.26 13.17
C VAL A 4 -16.39 2.03 14.53
N ALA A 5 -17.64 1.57 14.53
CA ALA A 5 -18.40 1.40 15.75
C ALA A 5 -17.96 0.15 16.53
N HIS A 6 -17.18 0.35 17.58
CA HIS A 6 -17.15 -0.49 18.78
C HIS A 6 -16.74 -1.97 18.62
N SER A 7 -15.65 -2.29 17.92
CA SER A 7 -15.03 -3.59 18.06
C SER A 7 -13.89 -3.53 19.09
N SER A 8 -14.08 -4.10 20.24
CA SER A 8 -13.02 -4.36 21.23
C SER A 8 -11.99 -5.40 20.75
N VAL A 9 -12.17 -5.93 19.53
CA VAL A 9 -11.38 -7.02 18.95
C VAL A 9 -10.56 -6.54 17.73
N ALA A 10 -10.87 -5.37 17.14
CA ALA A 10 -10.13 -4.88 15.98
C ALA A 10 -8.74 -4.37 16.38
N SER A 11 -7.72 -4.78 15.63
CA SER A 11 -6.33 -4.31 15.78
C SER A 11 -5.92 -3.36 14.66
N ALA A 12 -6.66 -3.34 13.56
CA ALA A 12 -6.40 -2.50 12.39
C ALA A 12 -7.70 -2.14 11.66
N ILE A 13 -7.62 -1.11 10.83
CA ILE A 13 -8.62 -0.74 9.84
C ILE A 13 -7.93 -0.58 8.49
N THR A 14 -8.62 -0.90 7.40
CA THR A 14 -8.07 -0.84 6.06
C THR A 14 -9.06 -0.24 5.07
N ASP A 15 -8.55 0.35 4.01
CA ASP A 15 -9.27 0.79 2.82
C ASP A 15 -8.94 -0.07 1.58
N ASP A 16 -8.51 -1.30 1.80
CA ASP A 16 -8.06 -2.23 0.76
C ASP A 16 -8.99 -2.26 -0.46
N GLY A 17 -8.35 -2.19 -1.64
CA GLY A 17 -8.98 -2.16 -2.96
C GLY A 17 -9.66 -0.84 -3.36
N VAL A 18 -9.94 0.07 -2.42
CA VAL A 18 -10.56 1.38 -2.72
C VAL A 18 -10.02 2.45 -1.77
N GLY A 19 -8.93 3.09 -2.15
CA GLY A 19 -8.29 4.14 -1.34
C GLY A 19 -9.24 5.26 -0.93
N VAL A 20 -9.08 5.76 0.29
CA VAL A 20 -9.86 6.90 0.81
C VAL A 20 -9.38 8.20 0.16
N MET A 21 -10.16 8.71 -0.80
CA MET A 21 -9.81 9.91 -1.58
C MET A 21 -9.86 11.20 -0.76
N ASP A 22 -10.81 11.33 0.16
CA ASP A 22 -10.95 12.52 0.98
C ASP A 22 -9.94 12.51 2.13
N SER A 23 -8.96 13.43 2.06
CA SER A 23 -7.91 13.55 3.07
C SER A 23 -8.44 13.87 4.46
N SER A 24 -9.58 14.57 4.58
CA SER A 24 -10.19 14.86 5.87
C SER A 24 -10.82 13.61 6.52
N ILE A 25 -11.33 12.70 5.70
CA ILE A 25 -11.84 11.40 6.14
C ILE A 25 -10.69 10.51 6.59
N MET A 26 -9.60 10.43 5.81
CA MET A 26 -8.41 9.68 6.18
C MET A 26 -7.80 10.21 7.50
N MET A 27 -7.70 11.53 7.65
CA MET A 27 -7.20 12.12 8.90
C MET A 27 -8.05 11.71 10.11
N LYS A 28 -9.37 11.81 10.01
CA LYS A 28 -10.29 11.37 11.08
C LYS A 28 -10.18 9.87 11.37
N ALA A 29 -9.97 9.05 10.34
CA ALA A 29 -9.74 7.61 10.51
C ALA A 29 -8.44 7.35 11.27
N MET A 30 -7.35 8.06 10.95
CA MET A 30 -6.08 7.98 11.66
C MET A 30 -6.18 8.45 13.12
N GLU A 31 -6.86 9.56 13.37
CA GLU A 31 -7.12 10.04 14.75
C GLU A 31 -7.88 8.98 15.55
N LYS A 32 -8.93 8.41 14.95
CA LYS A 32 -9.72 7.35 15.60
C LYS A 32 -8.93 6.06 15.81
N ALA A 33 -8.11 5.68 14.86
CA ALA A 33 -7.21 4.52 14.99
C ALA A 33 -6.22 4.74 16.14
N LYS A 34 -5.63 5.94 16.25
CA LYS A 34 -4.73 6.29 17.35
C LYS A 34 -5.41 6.17 18.72
N GLU A 35 -6.63 6.70 18.88
CA GLU A 35 -7.40 6.61 20.13
C GLU A 35 -7.61 5.16 20.60
N ASN A 36 -7.74 4.22 19.65
CA ASN A 36 -8.00 2.81 19.91
C ASN A 36 -6.75 1.92 19.80
N ASN A 37 -5.58 2.51 19.59
CA ASN A 37 -4.32 1.80 19.36
C ASN A 37 -4.37 0.84 18.15
N TRP A 38 -5.14 1.20 17.12
CA TRP A 38 -5.24 0.44 15.87
C TRP A 38 -4.18 0.91 14.86
N ILE A 39 -3.94 0.07 13.85
CA ILE A 39 -3.15 0.39 12.67
C ILE A 39 -4.10 0.79 11.55
N VAL A 40 -3.78 1.86 10.80
CA VAL A 40 -4.41 2.13 9.51
C VAL A 40 -3.59 1.44 8.43
N MET A 41 -4.19 0.52 7.68
CA MET A 41 -3.56 -0.15 6.54
C MET A 41 -4.09 0.50 5.27
N SER A 42 -3.22 1.19 4.53
CA SER A 42 -3.59 1.97 3.36
C SER A 42 -3.26 1.25 2.07
N HIS A 43 -4.28 1.11 1.21
CA HIS A 43 -4.13 0.85 -0.21
C HIS A 43 -3.95 2.19 -0.94
N ALA A 44 -2.69 2.54 -1.21
CA ALA A 44 -2.34 3.86 -1.73
C ALA A 44 -2.64 3.97 -3.23
N GLU A 45 -3.83 4.42 -3.57
CA GLU A 45 -4.24 4.65 -4.95
C GLU A 45 -5.12 5.89 -5.09
N ASP A 46 -4.60 6.94 -5.73
CA ASP A 46 -5.38 8.11 -6.09
C ASP A 46 -6.22 7.81 -7.34
N LYS A 47 -7.53 7.65 -7.15
CA LYS A 47 -8.49 7.31 -8.22
C LYS A 47 -8.58 8.35 -9.34
N THR A 48 -8.15 9.59 -9.10
CA THR A 48 -8.13 10.62 -10.13
C THR A 48 -7.00 10.38 -11.13
N PHE A 49 -5.92 9.74 -10.69
CA PHE A 49 -4.76 9.40 -11.51
C PHE A 49 -4.75 7.95 -12.00
N SER A 50 -5.49 7.01 -11.39
CA SER A 50 -5.44 5.58 -11.75
C SER A 50 -5.67 5.27 -13.22
N LYS A 51 -6.42 6.12 -13.93
CA LYS A 51 -6.66 5.97 -15.38
C LYS A 51 -5.65 6.70 -16.25
N ILE A 52 -4.77 7.50 -15.66
CA ILE A 52 -3.77 8.33 -16.34
C ILE A 52 -2.40 7.69 -16.14
N ASP A 53 -2.02 7.49 -14.90
CA ASP A 53 -0.73 6.92 -14.49
C ASP A 53 -0.84 6.29 -13.09
N MET A 54 -0.70 4.98 -13.03
CA MET A 54 -0.79 4.20 -11.79
C MET A 54 0.41 4.42 -10.85
N ARG A 55 1.56 4.90 -11.36
CA ARG A 55 2.70 5.31 -10.55
C ARG A 55 2.36 6.57 -9.78
N ILE A 56 1.92 7.61 -10.47
CA ILE A 56 1.50 8.86 -9.84
C ILE A 56 0.37 8.62 -8.83
N ALA A 57 -0.57 7.72 -9.14
CA ALA A 57 -1.67 7.37 -8.25
C ALA A 57 -1.17 6.80 -6.90
N GLU A 58 -0.19 5.89 -6.94
CA GLU A 58 0.43 5.32 -5.74
C GLU A 58 1.26 6.37 -4.98
N ASP A 59 2.13 7.09 -5.68
CA ASP A 59 3.08 8.01 -5.07
C ASP A 59 2.39 9.15 -4.33
N LEU A 60 1.41 9.79 -4.98
CA LEU A 60 0.66 10.90 -4.37
C LEU A 60 -0.11 10.45 -3.13
N MET A 61 -0.78 9.30 -3.19
CA MET A 61 -1.54 8.79 -2.07
C MET A 61 -0.61 8.37 -0.92
N THR A 62 0.50 7.73 -1.22
CA THR A 62 1.54 7.38 -0.25
C THR A 62 2.06 8.63 0.47
N ILE A 63 2.46 9.67 -0.26
CA ILE A 63 2.97 10.93 0.34
C ILE A 63 1.90 11.58 1.21
N ARG A 64 0.65 11.62 0.77
CA ARG A 64 -0.47 12.15 1.56
C ARG A 64 -0.63 11.41 2.88
N ASP A 65 -0.66 10.09 2.83
CA ASP A 65 -0.92 9.26 4.01
C ASP A 65 0.24 9.30 5.00
N LEU A 66 1.47 9.30 4.53
CA LEU A 66 2.66 9.51 5.36
C LEU A 66 2.63 10.86 6.08
N TYR A 67 2.22 11.93 5.38
CA TYR A 67 2.07 13.25 5.99
C TYR A 67 0.98 13.25 7.06
N LEU A 68 -0.18 12.67 6.79
CA LEU A 68 -1.29 12.56 7.75
C LEU A 68 -0.89 11.71 8.97
N ALA A 69 -0.21 10.59 8.77
CA ALA A 69 0.29 9.76 9.86
C ALA A 69 1.26 10.54 10.76
N LYS A 70 2.15 11.34 10.18
CA LYS A 70 3.10 12.17 10.92
C LYS A 70 2.38 13.21 11.79
N ILE A 71 1.44 13.98 11.25
CA ILE A 71 0.76 15.05 11.99
C ILE A 71 -0.24 14.52 13.03
N THR A 72 -0.86 13.37 12.80
CA THR A 72 -1.76 12.70 13.76
C THR A 72 -1.01 11.85 14.78
N ASN A 73 0.24 11.48 14.48
CA ASN A 73 1.01 10.47 15.20
C ASN A 73 0.26 9.12 15.28
N ALA A 74 -0.44 8.75 14.22
CA ALA A 74 -1.12 7.47 14.08
C ALA A 74 -0.15 6.38 13.60
N ARG A 75 -0.51 5.12 13.85
CA ARG A 75 0.19 3.95 13.28
C ARG A 75 -0.32 3.71 11.88
N LEU A 76 0.56 3.82 10.90
CA LEU A 76 0.24 3.60 9.49
C LEU A 76 0.99 2.39 8.96
N HIS A 77 0.33 1.56 8.16
CA HIS A 77 0.94 0.51 7.38
C HIS A 77 0.62 0.74 5.90
N MET A 78 1.66 0.84 5.07
CA MET A 78 1.52 0.98 3.61
C MET A 78 1.51 -0.41 2.99
N ALA A 79 0.38 -0.80 2.42
CA ALA A 79 0.21 -2.10 1.78
C ALA A 79 0.86 -2.14 0.39
N HIS A 80 1.38 -3.31 0.00
CA HIS A 80 1.88 -3.67 -1.35
C HIS A 80 2.61 -2.56 -2.10
N VAL A 81 3.56 -1.88 -1.44
CA VAL A 81 4.34 -0.78 -2.04
C VAL A 81 5.14 -1.28 -3.25
N SER A 82 5.08 -0.54 -4.36
CA SER A 82 5.63 -1.01 -5.62
C SER A 82 6.60 -0.05 -6.33
N THR A 83 6.66 1.24 -5.98
CA THR A 83 7.47 2.25 -6.68
C THR A 83 8.71 2.70 -5.89
N VAL A 84 9.75 3.14 -6.60
CA VAL A 84 10.93 3.78 -6.01
C VAL A 84 10.53 4.99 -5.17
N GLU A 85 9.65 5.82 -5.70
CA GLU A 85 9.21 7.07 -5.08
C GLU A 85 8.49 6.82 -3.74
N ALA A 86 7.60 5.83 -3.71
CA ALA A 86 6.90 5.44 -2.49
C ALA A 86 7.88 4.86 -1.43
N ILE A 87 8.80 3.99 -1.84
CA ILE A 87 9.86 3.46 -0.96
C ILE A 87 10.70 4.59 -0.36
N GLU A 88 11.15 5.55 -1.17
CA GLU A 88 11.95 6.68 -0.69
C GLU A 88 11.16 7.59 0.26
N ALA A 89 9.87 7.82 -0.03
CA ALA A 89 9.00 8.59 0.85
C ALA A 89 8.83 7.90 2.22
N ILE A 90 8.62 6.58 2.23
CA ILE A 90 8.50 5.77 3.45
C ILE A 90 9.83 5.79 4.23
N ARG A 91 10.97 5.57 3.56
CA ARG A 91 12.31 5.63 4.17
C ARG A 91 12.54 6.95 4.86
N ARG A 92 12.18 8.06 4.21
CA ARG A 92 12.28 9.41 4.78
C ARG A 92 11.36 9.57 5.99
N ALA A 93 10.10 9.17 5.89
CA ALA A 93 9.13 9.26 6.97
C ALA A 93 9.60 8.50 8.22
N LYS A 94 10.15 7.28 8.05
CA LYS A 94 10.73 6.49 9.14
C LYS A 94 11.92 7.20 9.80
N LYS A 95 12.84 7.76 9.00
CA LYS A 95 13.98 8.54 9.52
C LYS A 95 13.55 9.79 10.29
N GLU A 96 12.43 10.37 9.92
CA GLU A 96 11.84 11.53 10.60
C GLU A 96 10.99 11.13 11.82
N GLY A 97 10.95 9.85 12.19
CA GLY A 97 10.28 9.33 13.38
C GLY A 97 8.77 9.11 13.23
N ALA A 98 8.25 9.05 12.01
CA ALA A 98 6.85 8.67 11.78
C ALA A 98 6.64 7.19 12.15
N ASN A 99 5.48 6.88 12.75
CA ASN A 99 5.12 5.52 13.14
C ASN A 99 4.53 4.76 11.94
N VAL A 100 5.40 4.41 11.00
CA VAL A 100 5.04 3.83 9.71
C VAL A 100 5.75 2.52 9.50
N THR A 101 5.01 1.53 9.00
CA THR A 101 5.50 0.27 8.44
C THR A 101 5.04 0.11 7.00
N CYS A 102 5.67 -0.77 6.24
CA CYS A 102 5.22 -1.11 4.90
C CYS A 102 5.49 -2.56 4.55
N GLU A 103 4.74 -3.05 3.59
CA GLU A 103 4.95 -4.35 2.97
C GLU A 103 5.15 -4.23 1.46
N VAL A 104 5.79 -5.25 0.90
CA VAL A 104 5.93 -5.47 -0.54
C VAL A 104 5.45 -6.88 -0.87
N THR A 105 5.12 -7.14 -2.14
CA THR A 105 4.61 -8.45 -2.54
C THR A 105 5.67 -9.29 -3.23
N PRO A 106 5.55 -10.64 -3.22
CA PRO A 106 6.45 -11.52 -3.96
C PRO A 106 6.52 -11.20 -5.46
N HIS A 107 5.39 -10.83 -6.06
CA HIS A 107 5.36 -10.49 -7.48
C HIS A 107 6.05 -9.15 -7.80
N HIS A 108 6.04 -8.15 -6.89
CA HIS A 108 6.82 -6.92 -7.06
C HIS A 108 8.32 -7.11 -6.75
N ILE A 109 8.70 -8.19 -6.07
CA ILE A 109 10.10 -8.56 -5.85
C ILE A 109 10.67 -9.34 -7.03
N GLY A 110 9.85 -10.23 -7.63
CA GLY A 110 10.33 -11.24 -8.56
C GLY A 110 9.99 -11.01 -10.04
N LEU A 111 9.14 -10.05 -10.39
CA LEU A 111 8.69 -9.82 -11.76
C LEU A 111 8.93 -8.37 -12.19
N THR A 112 9.29 -8.20 -13.45
CA THR A 112 9.40 -6.90 -14.13
C THR A 112 8.45 -6.82 -15.32
N THR A 113 8.17 -5.61 -15.80
CA THR A 113 7.36 -5.38 -17.01
C THR A 113 7.99 -6.01 -18.27
N GLU A 114 9.30 -6.27 -18.28
CA GLU A 114 9.98 -7.00 -19.37
C GLU A 114 9.65 -8.48 -19.36
N GLU A 115 9.36 -9.07 -18.18
CA GLU A 115 9.18 -10.52 -17.99
C GLU A 115 7.71 -10.90 -17.88
N SER A 116 6.84 -9.98 -17.46
CA SER A 116 5.44 -10.26 -17.20
C SER A 116 4.53 -9.08 -17.50
N ASN A 117 3.44 -9.36 -18.18
CA ASN A 117 2.31 -8.43 -18.37
C ASN A 117 1.11 -8.83 -17.52
N TYR A 118 1.32 -9.65 -16.48
CA TYR A 118 0.24 -10.12 -15.63
C TYR A 118 -0.40 -8.96 -14.87
N ARG A 119 -1.73 -8.89 -14.89
CA ARG A 119 -2.45 -7.77 -14.34
C ARG A 119 -2.68 -7.93 -12.84
N VAL A 120 -2.04 -7.06 -12.07
CA VAL A 120 -2.19 -6.89 -10.62
C VAL A 120 -2.42 -5.40 -10.29
N ASN A 121 -2.77 -5.07 -9.07
CA ASN A 121 -2.92 -3.69 -8.60
C ASN A 121 -2.31 -3.55 -7.19
N PRO A 122 -1.20 -2.84 -7.03
CA PRO A 122 -0.44 -2.05 -8.02
C PRO A 122 0.13 -2.90 -9.18
N PRO A 123 0.38 -2.28 -10.35
CA PRO A 123 0.93 -3.01 -11.50
C PRO A 123 2.36 -3.54 -11.25
N ILE A 124 2.75 -4.60 -11.97
CA ILE A 124 4.15 -4.99 -12.11
C ILE A 124 4.94 -3.77 -12.59
N ARG A 125 6.12 -3.55 -12.03
CA ARG A 125 6.94 -2.36 -12.24
C ARG A 125 8.19 -2.66 -13.06
N GLU A 126 8.94 -1.58 -13.32
CA GLU A 126 10.21 -1.63 -14.03
C GLU A 126 11.32 -2.22 -13.15
N LYS A 127 12.41 -2.64 -13.79
CA LYS A 127 13.55 -3.25 -13.12
C LYS A 127 14.17 -2.38 -12.01
N GLU A 128 14.10 -1.05 -12.17
CA GLU A 128 14.60 -0.12 -11.15
C GLU A 128 13.76 -0.14 -9.88
N ASP A 129 12.44 -0.30 -10.02
CA ASP A 129 11.54 -0.43 -8.86
C ASP A 129 11.82 -1.72 -8.10
N VAL A 130 11.93 -2.84 -8.82
CA VAL A 130 12.28 -4.15 -8.24
C VAL A 130 13.61 -4.06 -7.47
N LYS A 131 14.62 -3.42 -8.07
CA LYS A 131 15.92 -3.21 -7.41
C LYS A 131 15.77 -2.38 -6.13
N SER A 132 15.01 -1.29 -6.17
CA SER A 132 14.76 -0.43 -5.02
C SER A 132 14.05 -1.19 -3.88
N ILE A 133 13.06 -2.01 -4.22
CA ILE A 133 12.36 -2.88 -3.26
C ILE A 133 13.32 -3.85 -2.59
N ILE A 134 14.18 -4.53 -3.36
CA ILE A 134 15.18 -5.46 -2.82
C ILE A 134 16.18 -4.75 -1.89
N GLU A 135 16.61 -3.55 -2.25
CA GLU A 135 17.47 -2.73 -1.39
C GLU A 135 16.75 -2.30 -0.11
N ALA A 136 15.46 -1.93 -0.21
CA ALA A 136 14.64 -1.54 0.92
C ALA A 136 14.34 -2.71 1.90
N ILE A 137 14.26 -3.93 1.40
CA ILE A 137 14.21 -5.14 2.24
C ILE A 137 15.53 -5.30 3.02
N LYS A 138 16.67 -5.15 2.34
CA LYS A 138 18.00 -5.33 2.96
C LYS A 138 18.34 -4.27 4.00
N ASP A 139 17.90 -3.03 3.79
CA ASP A 139 18.19 -1.92 4.71
C ASP A 139 17.14 -1.76 5.83
N GLY A 140 16.09 -2.61 5.83
CA GLY A 140 15.03 -2.60 6.85
C GLY A 140 13.99 -1.50 6.65
N THR A 141 13.93 -0.86 5.49
CA THR A 141 12.83 0.07 5.15
C THR A 141 11.52 -0.69 4.99
N VAL A 142 11.55 -1.86 4.35
CA VAL A 142 10.42 -2.80 4.27
C VAL A 142 10.37 -3.65 5.52
N ASP A 143 9.20 -3.77 6.14
CA ASP A 143 9.00 -4.48 7.40
C ASP A 143 8.55 -5.92 7.22
N CYS A 144 7.76 -6.20 6.18
CA CYS A 144 7.25 -7.55 5.89
C CYS A 144 6.95 -7.75 4.40
N ILE A 145 6.65 -9.00 4.06
CA ILE A 145 6.18 -9.40 2.74
C ILE A 145 4.71 -9.80 2.88
N GLY A 146 3.81 -9.11 2.18
CA GLY A 146 2.41 -9.44 2.06
C GLY A 146 2.14 -10.09 0.71
N THR A 147 1.34 -11.13 0.65
CA THR A 147 1.13 -11.87 -0.61
C THR A 147 0.20 -11.18 -1.58
N ASP A 148 -0.67 -10.30 -1.08
CA ASP A 148 -1.78 -9.73 -1.86
C ASP A 148 -2.56 -10.83 -2.61
N HIS A 149 -2.94 -11.88 -1.88
CA HIS A 149 -3.65 -13.05 -2.43
C HIS A 149 -5.05 -12.65 -2.90
N ALA A 150 -5.17 -12.34 -4.18
CA ALA A 150 -6.41 -11.91 -4.83
C ALA A 150 -6.71 -12.79 -6.08
N PRO A 151 -7.10 -14.06 -5.88
CA PRO A 151 -7.39 -14.95 -7.00
C PRO A 151 -8.66 -14.53 -7.73
N HIS A 152 -8.62 -14.64 -9.05
CA HIS A 152 -9.76 -14.43 -9.93
C HIS A 152 -9.91 -15.62 -10.89
N THR A 153 -11.13 -15.87 -11.33
CA THR A 153 -11.39 -16.87 -12.36
C THR A 153 -10.75 -16.47 -13.69
N GLU A 154 -10.52 -17.42 -14.58
CA GLU A 154 -10.02 -17.11 -15.92
C GLU A 154 -10.96 -16.17 -16.67
N GLU A 155 -12.29 -16.30 -16.47
CA GLU A 155 -13.28 -15.42 -17.05
C GLU A 155 -13.15 -13.97 -16.54
N ASP A 156 -12.92 -13.76 -15.25
CA ASP A 156 -12.72 -12.44 -14.67
C ASP A 156 -11.38 -11.85 -15.14
N LYS A 157 -10.33 -12.65 -15.20
CA LYS A 157 -9.03 -12.23 -15.75
C LYS A 157 -9.15 -11.82 -17.22
N ALA A 158 -9.92 -12.53 -18.03
CA ALA A 158 -10.19 -12.15 -19.43
C ALA A 158 -10.94 -10.82 -19.54
N LYS A 159 -11.76 -10.46 -18.55
CA LYS A 159 -12.42 -9.15 -18.44
C LYS A 159 -11.53 -8.07 -17.85
N GLY A 160 -10.31 -8.42 -17.43
CA GLY A 160 -9.29 -7.50 -16.93
C GLY A 160 -9.27 -7.33 -15.43
N ALA A 161 -9.81 -8.25 -14.63
CA ALA A 161 -9.69 -8.20 -13.18
C ALA A 161 -8.20 -8.20 -12.76
N PRO A 162 -7.76 -7.26 -11.91
CA PRO A 162 -6.41 -7.27 -11.35
C PRO A 162 -6.33 -8.26 -10.19
N GLY A 163 -5.14 -8.79 -9.94
CA GLY A 163 -4.88 -9.68 -8.81
C GLY A 163 -4.36 -11.05 -9.26
N MET A 164 -3.65 -11.71 -8.39
CA MET A 164 -3.08 -13.03 -8.64
C MET A 164 -3.12 -13.89 -7.37
N VAL A 165 -2.90 -15.18 -7.54
CA VAL A 165 -2.69 -16.10 -6.42
C VAL A 165 -1.39 -15.69 -5.72
N GLY A 166 -1.46 -15.42 -4.43
CA GLY A 166 -0.28 -15.13 -3.64
C GLY A 166 0.63 -16.36 -3.56
N LEU A 167 1.93 -16.14 -3.63
CA LEU A 167 2.88 -17.20 -3.38
C LEU A 167 2.84 -17.57 -1.90
N GLU A 168 2.77 -18.87 -1.62
CA GLU A 168 3.06 -19.37 -0.29
C GLU A 168 4.58 -19.25 -0.08
N THR A 169 4.96 -18.42 0.86
CA THR A 169 6.37 -18.21 1.21
C THR A 169 6.74 -18.98 2.46
#